data_d023546683b983703290b9bfb110df15
#
_entry.id   d023546683b983703290b9bfb110df15
#
_cell.length_a   1.000
_cell.length_b   1.000
_cell.length_c   1.000
_cell.angle_alpha   90.00
_cell.angle_beta   90.00
_cell.angle_gamma   90.00
#
_symmetry.space_group_name_H-M   'P 1'
#
loop_
_entity.id
_entity.type
_entity.pdbx_description
1 polymer ?
#
loop_
_entity_poly.entity_id
_entity_poly.type
_entity_poly.pdbx_seq_one_letter_code
_entity_poly.pdbx_strand_id
1 'polypeptide(L)'
;AVQRHPNIEVIENQFAVEILTQHHLGVTVTRQTPDIKCYGAYILDPKTGKVDTYLAKVTLMATGGVGAVYKTTTNPLVATGDGIAMVYRAKGTVKDMEFVQFHPTALYHPGDRPSFLITEAMRGYGGVLRTMDGKEFMQKYDPRLSLAPRDIVARAIDNEMKNRGDDHVYLDVTHKDPEETKKHFPNIYEKCLSLGIDITKNYIPVAPAAHYLCGGILVDLNGQSSIERLYAVGECSCTGLHGGNRLASNSLIEAVVYADAAAKHSLRVVDQYAYNEAIPEWNDEGTRSPEEMVLITQSMKEVNQIMSTYVGIVRSDLRLKRAWDRLDIIYEETESLFKRSVASREICELRNMVNVGYLIMRQAMERKESRG
;
A
#
# COMPACT_ATOMS: atom_id res chain seq x y z
N ALA A 1 -12.27 -19.11 13.58
CA ALA A 1 -13.61 -18.64 13.99
C ALA A 1 -14.45 -18.37 12.73
N VAL A 2 -14.00 -17.56 11.79
CA VAL A 2 -14.73 -17.16 10.57
C VAL A 2 -15.18 -18.38 9.75
N GLN A 3 -14.26 -19.29 9.41
CA GLN A 3 -14.56 -20.50 8.62
C GLN A 3 -15.55 -21.48 9.26
N ARG A 4 -15.86 -21.32 10.55
CA ARG A 4 -16.80 -22.19 11.28
C ARG A 4 -18.16 -21.52 11.51
N HIS A 5 -18.34 -20.28 11.07
CA HIS A 5 -19.58 -19.55 11.29
C HIS A 5 -20.57 -19.87 10.16
N PRO A 6 -21.80 -20.35 10.46
CA PRO A 6 -22.72 -20.85 9.44
C PRO A 6 -23.21 -19.78 8.44
N ASN A 7 -23.14 -18.50 8.82
CA ASN A 7 -23.59 -17.38 7.99
C ASN A 7 -22.43 -16.66 7.29
N ILE A 8 -21.23 -17.22 7.32
CA ILE A 8 -20.05 -16.62 6.67
C ILE A 8 -19.53 -17.59 5.62
N GLU A 9 -19.55 -17.16 4.38
CA GLU A 9 -18.86 -17.82 3.28
C GLU A 9 -17.52 -17.14 3.03
N VAL A 10 -16.45 -17.94 2.95
CA VAL A 10 -15.10 -17.44 2.63
C VAL A 10 -14.75 -17.89 1.22
N ILE A 11 -14.63 -16.94 0.31
CA ILE A 11 -14.29 -17.19 -1.08
C ILE A 11 -12.84 -16.74 -1.29
N GLU A 12 -11.95 -17.70 -1.52
CA GLU A 12 -10.53 -17.46 -1.69
C GLU A 12 -10.13 -17.36 -3.17
N ASN A 13 -8.99 -16.73 -3.45
CA ASN A 13 -8.41 -16.59 -4.78
C ASN A 13 -9.32 -15.87 -5.78
N GLN A 14 -10.10 -14.92 -5.30
CA GLN A 14 -10.92 -14.02 -6.12
C GLN A 14 -10.30 -12.62 -6.13
N PHE A 15 -10.58 -11.85 -7.17
CA PHE A 15 -10.08 -10.49 -7.32
C PHE A 15 -11.24 -9.50 -7.54
N ALA A 16 -11.33 -8.46 -6.70
CA ALA A 16 -12.32 -7.39 -6.89
C ALA A 16 -11.85 -6.42 -7.99
N VAL A 17 -12.59 -6.34 -9.07
CA VAL A 17 -12.26 -5.52 -10.25
C VAL A 17 -12.74 -4.09 -10.07
N GLU A 18 -14.01 -3.92 -9.65
CA GLU A 18 -14.64 -2.60 -9.50
C GLU A 18 -15.83 -2.65 -8.55
N ILE A 19 -16.08 -1.55 -7.81
CA ILE A 19 -17.30 -1.40 -7.00
C ILE A 19 -18.45 -0.90 -7.87
N LEU A 20 -19.64 -1.44 -7.61
CA LEU A 20 -20.85 -1.17 -8.37
C LEU A 20 -21.56 0.08 -7.84
N THR A 21 -21.84 1.04 -8.70
CA THR A 21 -22.52 2.28 -8.36
C THR A 21 -23.58 2.62 -9.42
N GLN A 22 -24.29 3.75 -9.25
CA GLN A 22 -25.24 4.25 -10.25
C GLN A 22 -24.62 4.43 -11.66
N HIS A 23 -23.31 4.55 -11.75
CA HIS A 23 -22.61 4.60 -13.03
C HIS A 23 -22.92 3.38 -13.92
N HIS A 24 -22.99 2.20 -13.30
CA HIS A 24 -23.31 0.95 -14.00
C HIS A 24 -24.78 0.85 -14.45
N LEU A 25 -25.62 1.75 -13.96
CA LEU A 25 -27.01 1.91 -14.38
C LEU A 25 -27.16 3.00 -15.48
N GLY A 26 -26.06 3.47 -16.07
CA GLY A 26 -26.07 4.51 -17.09
C GLY A 26 -26.17 5.94 -16.56
N VAL A 27 -26.07 6.13 -15.23
CA VAL A 27 -26.08 7.47 -14.62
C VAL A 27 -24.66 8.06 -14.64
N THR A 28 -24.52 9.30 -15.08
CA THR A 28 -23.25 10.01 -15.01
C THR A 28 -22.92 10.34 -13.54
N VAL A 29 -21.89 9.70 -13.00
CA VAL A 29 -21.40 9.94 -11.64
C VAL A 29 -20.13 10.79 -11.70
N THR A 30 -20.14 11.92 -10.98
CA THR A 30 -19.02 12.85 -10.84
C THR A 30 -18.68 13.04 -9.36
N ARG A 31 -17.61 13.75 -9.05
CA ARG A 31 -17.26 14.11 -7.66
C ARG A 31 -18.26 15.05 -6.99
N GLN A 32 -19.09 15.75 -7.78
CA GLN A 32 -20.18 16.62 -7.30
C GLN A 32 -21.50 15.87 -7.19
N THR A 33 -21.60 14.61 -7.67
CA THR A 33 -22.81 13.82 -7.55
C THR A 33 -23.10 13.56 -6.08
N PRO A 34 -24.23 14.03 -5.53
CA PRO A 34 -24.64 13.68 -4.20
C PRO A 34 -25.06 12.20 -4.14
N ASP A 35 -25.00 11.62 -2.96
CA ASP A 35 -25.60 10.30 -2.67
C ASP A 35 -25.15 9.17 -3.62
N ILE A 36 -23.86 9.11 -3.92
CA ILE A 36 -23.30 7.94 -4.62
C ILE A 36 -23.50 6.72 -3.74
N LYS A 37 -24.05 5.63 -4.31
CA LYS A 37 -24.38 4.38 -3.60
C LYS A 37 -23.56 3.22 -4.13
N CYS A 38 -23.10 2.38 -3.23
CA CYS A 38 -22.48 1.11 -3.56
C CYS A 38 -23.55 0.01 -3.57
N TYR A 39 -23.53 -0.83 -4.60
CA TYR A 39 -24.47 -1.96 -4.77
C TYR A 39 -23.76 -3.32 -4.69
N GLY A 40 -22.46 -3.34 -4.49
CA GLY A 40 -21.63 -4.53 -4.48
C GLY A 40 -20.35 -4.34 -5.28
N ALA A 41 -19.85 -5.42 -5.89
CA ALA A 41 -18.63 -5.40 -6.68
C ALA A 41 -18.66 -6.42 -7.83
N TYR A 42 -17.90 -6.14 -8.91
CA TYR A 42 -17.49 -7.15 -9.88
C TYR A 42 -16.28 -7.91 -9.33
N ILE A 43 -16.38 -9.23 -9.36
CA ILE A 43 -15.35 -10.13 -8.84
C ILE A 43 -14.86 -11.08 -9.93
N LEU A 44 -13.58 -11.02 -10.21
CA LEU A 44 -12.90 -11.90 -11.16
C LEU A 44 -12.45 -13.18 -10.46
N ASP A 45 -12.75 -14.32 -11.08
CA ASP A 45 -12.06 -15.57 -10.82
C ASP A 45 -10.83 -15.68 -11.73
N PRO A 46 -9.60 -15.51 -11.22
CA PRO A 46 -8.40 -15.54 -12.06
C PRO A 46 -8.12 -16.90 -12.71
N LYS A 47 -8.75 -17.99 -12.23
CA LYS A 47 -8.57 -19.33 -12.81
C LYS A 47 -9.40 -19.52 -14.07
N THR A 48 -10.62 -18.99 -14.08
CA THR A 48 -11.54 -19.14 -15.20
C THR A 48 -11.56 -17.93 -16.12
N GLY A 49 -11.09 -16.77 -15.64
CA GLY A 49 -11.21 -15.48 -16.30
C GLY A 49 -12.62 -14.88 -16.25
N LYS A 50 -13.55 -15.54 -15.56
CA LYS A 50 -14.94 -15.06 -15.46
C LYS A 50 -15.05 -13.95 -14.42
N VAL A 51 -15.81 -12.91 -14.74
CA VAL A 51 -16.18 -11.85 -13.81
C VAL A 51 -17.65 -11.98 -13.45
N ASP A 52 -17.91 -12.19 -12.16
CA ASP A 52 -19.24 -12.32 -11.62
C ASP A 52 -19.70 -11.05 -10.90
N THR A 53 -21.02 -10.81 -10.90
CA THR A 53 -21.66 -9.68 -10.21
C THR A 53 -22.06 -10.11 -8.80
N TYR A 54 -21.40 -9.52 -7.78
CA TYR A 54 -21.76 -9.72 -6.38
C TYR A 54 -22.55 -8.53 -5.88
N LEU A 55 -23.87 -8.69 -5.74
CA LEU A 55 -24.74 -7.67 -5.17
C LEU A 55 -24.69 -7.69 -3.65
N ALA A 56 -24.61 -6.51 -3.04
CA ALA A 56 -24.58 -6.35 -1.60
C ALA A 56 -25.46 -5.20 -1.11
N LYS A 57 -26.08 -5.37 0.05
CA LYS A 57 -26.76 -4.27 0.75
C LYS A 57 -25.76 -3.31 1.37
N VAL A 58 -24.62 -3.85 1.84
CA VAL A 58 -23.50 -3.12 2.44
C VAL A 58 -22.21 -3.78 1.97
N THR A 59 -21.21 -2.99 1.63
CA THR A 59 -19.89 -3.46 1.23
C THR A 59 -18.85 -2.92 2.21
N LEU A 60 -17.95 -3.77 2.69
CA LEU A 60 -16.85 -3.39 3.57
C LEU A 60 -15.51 -3.62 2.85
N MET A 61 -14.71 -2.56 2.73
CA MET A 61 -13.36 -2.60 2.17
C MET A 61 -12.33 -2.81 3.29
N ALA A 62 -11.57 -3.89 3.20
CA ALA A 62 -10.46 -4.21 4.12
C ALA A 62 -9.24 -4.66 3.31
N THR A 63 -8.90 -3.90 2.27
CA THR A 63 -8.01 -4.29 1.17
C THR A 63 -6.53 -4.01 1.44
N GLY A 64 -6.18 -3.53 2.63
CA GLY A 64 -4.80 -3.23 3.00
C GLY A 64 -4.22 -1.99 2.29
N GLY A 65 -2.90 -1.90 2.29
CA GLY A 65 -2.15 -0.73 1.85
C GLY A 65 -1.70 -0.74 0.40
N VAL A 66 -0.65 0.05 0.12
CA VAL A 66 -0.17 0.39 -1.23
C VAL A 66 1.31 0.08 -1.43
N GLY A 67 1.96 -0.65 -0.53
CA GLY A 67 3.42 -0.78 -0.54
C GLY A 67 3.99 -1.36 -1.83
N ALA A 68 3.23 -2.20 -2.55
CA ALA A 68 3.66 -2.79 -3.82
C ALA A 68 3.82 -1.77 -4.97
N VAL A 69 3.33 -0.55 -4.81
CA VAL A 69 3.58 0.56 -5.74
C VAL A 69 5.05 1.00 -5.73
N TYR A 70 5.79 0.70 -4.65
CA TYR A 70 7.21 0.98 -4.52
C TYR A 70 8.08 -0.26 -4.83
N LYS A 71 9.30 -0.02 -5.32
CA LYS A 71 10.28 -1.08 -5.62
C LYS A 71 10.65 -1.89 -4.39
N THR A 72 10.85 -1.20 -3.25
CA THR A 72 11.22 -1.80 -1.97
C THR A 72 10.09 -1.61 -0.97
N THR A 73 9.54 -2.69 -0.46
CA THR A 73 8.42 -2.68 0.49
C THR A 73 8.49 -3.87 1.43
N THR A 74 8.01 -3.68 2.65
CA THR A 74 7.79 -4.76 3.62
C THR A 74 6.38 -5.35 3.54
N ASN A 75 5.51 -4.77 2.70
CA ASN A 75 4.15 -5.29 2.48
C ASN A 75 4.14 -6.48 1.52
N PRO A 76 3.17 -7.38 1.64
CA PRO A 76 2.96 -8.44 0.65
C PRO A 76 2.69 -7.84 -0.74
N LEU A 77 3.01 -8.58 -1.80
CA LEU A 77 2.91 -8.08 -3.19
C LEU A 77 1.49 -7.75 -3.63
N VAL A 78 0.49 -8.28 -2.94
CA VAL A 78 -0.93 -7.96 -3.15
C VAL A 78 -1.33 -6.57 -2.62
N ALA A 79 -0.43 -5.84 -1.95
CA ALA A 79 -0.68 -4.48 -1.46
C ALA A 79 -0.55 -3.45 -2.60
N THR A 80 -1.34 -3.59 -3.64
CA THR A 80 -1.38 -2.76 -4.86
C THR A 80 -2.33 -1.56 -4.76
N GLY A 81 -3.05 -1.44 -3.64
CA GLY A 81 -3.97 -0.34 -3.37
C GLY A 81 -5.33 -0.48 -4.05
N ASP A 82 -5.76 -1.71 -4.33
CA ASP A 82 -6.93 -2.03 -5.13
C ASP A 82 -8.21 -1.33 -4.65
N GLY A 83 -8.53 -1.44 -3.36
CA GLY A 83 -9.73 -0.82 -2.80
C GLY A 83 -9.71 0.70 -2.89
N ILE A 84 -8.55 1.32 -2.67
CA ILE A 84 -8.39 2.78 -2.78
C ILE A 84 -8.59 3.23 -4.22
N ALA A 85 -8.00 2.51 -5.19
CA ALA A 85 -8.15 2.78 -6.61
C ALA A 85 -9.60 2.63 -7.07
N MET A 86 -10.30 1.57 -6.64
CA MET A 86 -11.72 1.35 -6.95
C MET A 86 -12.60 2.48 -6.42
N VAL A 87 -12.41 2.89 -5.16
CA VAL A 87 -13.16 4.01 -4.55
C VAL A 87 -12.87 5.32 -5.28
N TYR A 88 -11.61 5.57 -5.65
CA TYR A 88 -11.24 6.76 -6.44
C TYR A 88 -11.94 6.80 -7.80
N ARG A 89 -11.95 5.68 -8.54
CA ARG A 89 -12.66 5.58 -9.83
C ARG A 89 -14.17 5.77 -9.68
N ALA A 90 -14.74 5.24 -8.60
CA ALA A 90 -16.14 5.44 -8.23
C ALA A 90 -16.48 6.85 -7.71
N LYS A 91 -15.51 7.78 -7.74
CA LYS A 91 -15.62 9.18 -7.30
C LYS A 91 -15.75 9.37 -5.80
N GLY A 92 -15.48 8.35 -5.00
CA GLY A 92 -15.36 8.47 -3.55
C GLY A 92 -14.15 9.30 -3.11
N THR A 93 -14.20 9.78 -1.88
CA THR A 93 -13.16 10.66 -1.33
C THR A 93 -11.98 9.84 -0.82
N VAL A 94 -10.79 10.22 -1.27
CA VAL A 94 -9.50 9.66 -0.85
C VAL A 94 -8.63 10.80 -0.33
N LYS A 95 -7.96 10.61 0.81
CA LYS A 95 -7.23 11.67 1.50
C LYS A 95 -5.88 11.21 2.02
N ASP A 96 -4.95 12.17 2.18
CA ASP A 96 -3.65 12.00 2.82
C ASP A 96 -2.76 10.90 2.18
N MET A 97 -2.94 10.66 0.89
CA MET A 97 -2.23 9.61 0.14
C MET A 97 -0.73 9.84 0.06
N GLU A 98 -0.27 11.08 0.16
CA GLU A 98 1.15 11.45 0.17
C GLU A 98 1.90 10.94 1.40
N PHE A 99 1.18 10.58 2.47
CA PHE A 99 1.77 10.10 3.72
C PHE A 99 2.01 8.59 3.71
N VAL A 100 3.04 8.19 3.00
CA VAL A 100 3.54 6.81 3.03
C VAL A 100 4.69 6.73 4.03
N GLN A 101 4.52 5.91 5.07
CA GLN A 101 5.57 5.66 6.06
C GLN A 101 6.57 4.65 5.49
N PHE A 102 7.85 5.01 5.53
CA PHE A 102 8.95 4.11 5.20
C PHE A 102 9.56 3.55 6.49
N HIS A 103 9.70 2.23 6.57
CA HIS A 103 10.49 1.63 7.64
C HIS A 103 11.99 1.80 7.32
N PRO A 104 12.79 2.35 8.24
CA PRO A 104 14.17 2.71 7.93
C PRO A 104 15.07 1.49 7.69
N THR A 105 14.79 0.35 8.32
CA THR A 105 15.67 -0.82 8.34
C THR A 105 14.93 -2.07 7.84
N ALA A 106 14.71 -2.18 6.54
CA ALA A 106 14.41 -3.45 5.88
C ALA A 106 15.70 -4.10 5.42
N LEU A 107 15.79 -5.43 5.50
CA LEU A 107 16.95 -6.18 5.02
C LEU A 107 17.12 -5.92 3.52
N TYR A 108 18.30 -5.42 3.13
CA TYR A 108 18.64 -5.25 1.75
C TYR A 108 19.20 -6.56 1.17
N HIS A 109 18.43 -7.19 0.32
CA HIS A 109 18.85 -8.35 -0.46
C HIS A 109 18.26 -8.19 -1.87
N PRO A 110 19.08 -8.01 -2.91
CA PRO A 110 18.60 -7.79 -4.26
C PRO A 110 17.69 -8.93 -4.75
N GLY A 111 16.51 -8.57 -5.22
CA GLY A 111 15.51 -9.52 -5.72
C GLY A 111 14.46 -9.99 -4.69
N ASP A 112 14.70 -9.82 -3.38
CA ASP A 112 13.71 -10.17 -2.37
C ASP A 112 12.53 -9.17 -2.35
N ARG A 113 11.33 -9.67 -2.58
CA ARG A 113 10.06 -8.95 -2.42
C ARG A 113 9.00 -9.88 -1.84
N PRO A 114 8.38 -9.51 -0.70
CA PRO A 114 8.65 -8.34 0.13
C PRO A 114 10.01 -8.41 0.84
N SER A 115 10.55 -7.22 1.18
CA SER A 115 11.78 -7.13 1.96
C SER A 115 11.54 -7.54 3.40
N PHE A 116 12.44 -8.33 3.97
CA PHE A 116 12.34 -8.78 5.36
C PHE A 116 12.56 -7.61 6.33
N LEU A 117 11.67 -7.48 7.31
CA LEU A 117 11.73 -6.39 8.28
C LEU A 117 12.79 -6.65 9.37
N ILE A 118 13.79 -5.77 9.46
CA ILE A 118 14.67 -5.69 10.63
C ILE A 118 14.00 -4.76 11.63
N THR A 119 13.43 -5.33 12.69
CA THR A 119 12.59 -4.62 13.65
C THR A 119 13.29 -3.43 14.30
N GLU A 120 12.52 -2.39 14.61
CA GLU A 120 12.99 -1.23 15.36
C GLU A 120 13.61 -1.59 16.72
N ALA A 121 13.14 -2.68 17.32
CA ALA A 121 13.70 -3.19 18.57
C ALA A 121 15.21 -3.48 18.49
N MET A 122 15.75 -3.82 17.30
CA MET A 122 17.19 -4.02 17.14
C MET A 122 17.98 -2.72 17.27
N ARG A 123 17.43 -1.59 16.82
CA ARG A 123 18.00 -0.26 17.09
C ARG A 123 17.88 0.10 18.58
N GLY A 124 16.72 -0.21 19.18
CA GLY A 124 16.52 -0.08 20.63
C GLY A 124 17.47 -0.93 21.48
N TYR A 125 17.84 -2.12 21.01
CA TYR A 125 18.83 -3.00 21.64
C TYR A 125 20.25 -2.42 21.60
N GLY A 126 20.48 -1.42 20.74
CA GLY A 126 21.75 -0.70 20.60
C GLY A 126 22.39 -0.86 19.21
N GLY A 127 21.61 -1.25 18.20
CA GLY A 127 22.09 -1.30 16.83
C GLY A 127 22.52 0.07 16.30
N VAL A 128 23.68 0.16 15.69
CA VAL A 128 24.31 1.37 15.18
C VAL A 128 24.27 1.40 13.67
N LEU A 129 23.77 2.49 13.10
CA LEU A 129 23.74 2.69 11.64
C LEU A 129 25.09 3.17 11.12
N ARG A 130 25.60 2.47 10.10
CA ARG A 130 26.90 2.75 9.46
C ARG A 130 26.77 2.86 7.96
N THR A 131 27.57 3.73 7.37
CA THR A 131 27.78 3.81 5.92
C THR A 131 28.54 2.60 5.39
N MET A 132 28.66 2.45 4.07
CA MET A 132 29.40 1.34 3.42
C MET A 132 30.88 1.26 3.84
N ASP A 133 31.48 2.39 4.19
CA ASP A 133 32.86 2.45 4.73
C ASP A 133 32.93 2.28 6.27
N GLY A 134 31.85 1.85 6.91
CA GLY A 134 31.79 1.49 8.33
C GLY A 134 31.64 2.67 9.31
N LYS A 135 31.49 3.92 8.83
CA LYS A 135 31.39 5.11 9.67
C LYS A 135 29.96 5.33 10.16
N GLU A 136 29.85 5.74 11.41
CA GLU A 136 28.57 6.21 11.96
C GLU A 136 28.19 7.57 11.33
N PHE A 137 26.89 7.77 11.10
CA PHE A 137 26.46 9.00 10.42
C PHE A 137 25.28 9.70 11.12
N MET A 138 24.53 9.02 12.00
CA MET A 138 23.33 9.56 12.59
C MET A 138 23.53 10.82 13.42
N GLN A 139 24.72 11.04 13.97
CA GLN A 139 25.08 12.28 14.70
C GLN A 139 24.96 13.56 13.86
N LYS A 140 24.98 13.44 12.54
CA LYS A 140 24.77 14.58 11.62
C LYS A 140 23.28 15.01 11.54
N TYR A 141 22.38 14.11 11.93
CA TYR A 141 20.94 14.25 11.68
C TYR A 141 20.12 14.45 12.95
N ASP A 142 20.43 13.72 14.03
CA ASP A 142 19.65 13.78 15.27
C ASP A 142 20.48 13.38 16.50
N PRO A 143 20.39 14.10 17.63
CA PRO A 143 21.13 13.78 18.85
C PRO A 143 20.74 12.43 19.47
N ARG A 144 19.58 11.88 19.15
CA ARG A 144 19.12 10.55 19.60
C ARG A 144 19.76 9.42 18.77
N LEU A 145 20.58 9.74 17.78
CA LEU A 145 21.28 8.80 16.92
C LEU A 145 20.33 7.78 16.27
N SER A 146 20.69 6.51 16.30
CA SER A 146 19.87 5.42 15.74
C SER A 146 18.50 5.22 16.43
N LEU A 147 18.25 5.87 17.57
CA LEU A 147 16.98 5.87 18.30
C LEU A 147 16.05 7.02 17.92
N ALA A 148 16.45 7.86 16.98
CA ALA A 148 15.58 8.90 16.44
C ALA A 148 14.28 8.30 15.83
N PRO A 149 13.17 9.07 15.72
CA PRO A 149 11.94 8.63 15.07
C PRO A 149 12.17 8.07 13.68
N ARG A 150 11.31 7.15 13.26
CA ARG A 150 11.43 6.40 11.98
C ARG A 150 11.63 7.29 10.77
N ASP A 151 10.88 8.39 10.69
CA ASP A 151 10.95 9.33 9.59
C ASP A 151 12.31 10.04 9.52
N ILE A 152 12.89 10.42 10.66
CA ILE A 152 14.22 11.03 10.73
C ILE A 152 15.29 10.01 10.29
N VAL A 153 15.23 8.79 10.82
CA VAL A 153 16.18 7.73 10.45
C VAL A 153 16.06 7.35 8.99
N ALA A 154 14.83 7.20 8.47
CA ALA A 154 14.63 6.86 7.05
C ALA A 154 15.16 7.96 6.12
N ARG A 155 14.95 9.25 6.44
CA ARG A 155 15.51 10.38 5.69
C ARG A 155 17.03 10.44 5.78
N ALA A 156 17.60 10.15 6.93
CA ALA A 156 19.05 10.14 7.10
C ALA A 156 19.71 9.04 6.24
N ILE A 157 19.13 7.83 6.25
CA ILE A 157 19.61 6.72 5.42
C ILE A 157 19.46 7.05 3.93
N ASP A 158 18.29 7.51 3.50
CA ASP A 158 18.03 7.89 2.11
C ASP A 158 19.02 8.98 1.62
N ASN A 159 19.34 9.95 2.48
CA ASN A 159 20.29 11.01 2.16
C ASN A 159 21.73 10.49 2.04
N GLU A 160 22.19 9.66 2.99
CA GLU A 160 23.54 9.06 2.89
C GLU A 160 23.67 8.17 1.65
N MET A 161 22.68 7.33 1.36
CA MET A 161 22.65 6.49 0.15
C MET A 161 22.74 7.33 -1.12
N LYS A 162 21.92 8.38 -1.24
CA LYS A 162 21.91 9.25 -2.43
C LYS A 162 23.16 10.07 -2.62
N ASN A 163 23.73 10.59 -1.53
CA ASN A 163 24.95 11.41 -1.60
C ASN A 163 26.18 10.58 -1.96
N ARG A 164 26.16 9.30 -1.63
CA ARG A 164 27.31 8.39 -1.86
C ARG A 164 27.13 7.51 -3.09
N GLY A 165 25.93 7.40 -3.62
CA GLY A 165 25.60 6.46 -4.69
C GLY A 165 25.47 5.01 -4.22
N ASP A 166 25.28 4.79 -2.91
CA ASP A 166 25.15 3.47 -2.30
C ASP A 166 23.71 2.97 -2.39
N ASP A 167 23.52 1.65 -2.51
CA ASP A 167 22.19 1.01 -2.55
C ASP A 167 21.65 0.67 -1.17
N HIS A 168 22.49 0.69 -0.13
CA HIS A 168 22.12 0.37 1.26
C HIS A 168 23.12 0.99 2.25
N VAL A 169 22.80 0.86 3.52
CA VAL A 169 23.68 1.13 4.66
C VAL A 169 23.76 -0.13 5.54
N TYR A 170 24.54 -0.09 6.59
CA TYR A 170 24.65 -1.19 7.54
C TYR A 170 23.99 -0.86 8.87
N LEU A 171 23.40 -1.89 9.50
CA LEU A 171 23.03 -1.91 10.90
C LEU A 171 24.00 -2.85 11.63
N ASP A 172 24.74 -2.30 12.57
CA ASP A 172 25.78 -3.00 13.33
C ASP A 172 25.31 -3.34 14.74
N VAL A 173 25.29 -4.62 15.08
CA VAL A 173 25.05 -5.16 16.43
C VAL A 173 26.20 -6.06 16.91
N THR A 174 27.34 -6.10 16.18
CA THR A 174 28.47 -6.99 16.45
C THR A 174 29.19 -6.69 17.77
N HIS A 175 28.97 -5.50 18.33
CA HIS A 175 29.51 -5.08 19.62
C HIS A 175 28.68 -5.60 20.81
N LYS A 176 27.57 -6.29 20.55
CA LYS A 176 26.70 -6.90 21.56
C LYS A 176 27.08 -8.35 21.83
N ASP A 177 26.66 -8.88 22.97
CA ASP A 177 26.86 -10.29 23.28
C ASP A 177 26.18 -11.19 22.23
N PRO A 178 26.93 -12.14 21.62
CA PRO A 178 26.40 -12.98 20.55
C PRO A 178 25.20 -13.86 20.98
N GLU A 179 25.23 -14.44 22.17
CA GLU A 179 24.17 -15.34 22.63
C GLU A 179 22.92 -14.58 23.04
N GLU A 180 23.08 -13.40 23.66
CA GLU A 180 21.96 -12.52 23.94
C GLU A 180 21.32 -12.01 22.63
N THR A 181 22.11 -11.63 21.63
CA THR A 181 21.62 -11.15 20.33
C THR A 181 20.77 -12.23 19.64
N LYS A 182 21.24 -13.47 19.58
CA LYS A 182 20.49 -14.60 19.03
C LYS A 182 19.18 -14.85 19.79
N LYS A 183 19.23 -14.78 21.12
CA LYS A 183 18.07 -15.00 21.99
C LYS A 183 17.00 -13.90 21.82
N HIS A 184 17.41 -12.65 21.68
CA HIS A 184 16.48 -11.53 21.50
C HIS A 184 15.86 -11.48 20.09
N PHE A 185 16.61 -11.89 19.07
CA PHE A 185 16.22 -11.77 17.67
C PHE A 185 16.37 -13.08 16.87
N PRO A 186 15.77 -14.19 17.32
CA PRO A 186 15.99 -15.50 16.69
C PRO A 186 15.57 -15.50 15.21
N ASN A 187 14.42 -14.96 14.87
CA ASN A 187 13.92 -14.94 13.49
C ASN A 187 14.81 -14.08 12.57
N ILE A 188 15.34 -12.96 13.07
CA ILE A 188 16.26 -12.10 12.29
C ILE A 188 17.59 -12.82 12.10
N TYR A 189 18.09 -13.45 13.16
CA TYR A 189 19.33 -14.23 13.09
C TYR A 189 19.24 -15.36 12.05
N GLU A 190 18.19 -16.17 12.15
CA GLU A 190 17.95 -17.28 11.19
C GLU A 190 17.81 -16.79 9.76
N LYS A 191 17.00 -15.73 9.52
CA LYS A 191 16.83 -15.15 8.18
C LYS A 191 18.15 -14.61 7.62
N CYS A 192 18.90 -13.85 8.39
CA CYS A 192 20.19 -13.32 7.96
C CYS A 192 21.20 -14.44 7.72
N LEU A 193 21.26 -15.41 8.61
CA LEU A 193 22.16 -16.58 8.47
C LEU A 193 21.84 -17.39 7.21
N SER A 194 20.58 -17.56 6.86
CA SER A 194 20.17 -18.24 5.62
C SER A 194 20.67 -17.54 4.34
N LEU A 195 21.05 -16.26 4.45
CA LEU A 195 21.65 -15.45 3.38
C LEU A 195 23.17 -15.31 3.54
N GLY A 196 23.79 -16.08 4.45
CA GLY A 196 25.23 -16.03 4.70
C GLY A 196 25.69 -14.89 5.62
N ILE A 197 24.76 -14.20 6.31
CA ILE A 197 25.04 -13.06 7.18
C ILE A 197 24.90 -13.50 8.65
N ASP A 198 26.01 -13.74 9.33
CA ASP A 198 26.04 -13.94 10.79
C ASP A 198 26.02 -12.57 11.49
N ILE A 199 24.86 -12.14 11.98
CA ILE A 199 24.67 -10.81 12.58
C ILE A 199 25.52 -10.56 13.83
N THR A 200 26.09 -11.61 14.42
CA THR A 200 27.02 -11.49 15.55
C THR A 200 28.45 -11.14 15.12
N LYS A 201 28.72 -11.23 13.82
CA LYS A 201 30.07 -11.02 13.22
C LYS A 201 30.07 -10.06 12.05
N ASN A 202 28.93 -9.96 11.37
CA ASN A 202 28.78 -9.17 10.16
C ASN A 202 27.73 -8.08 10.38
N TYR A 203 27.92 -6.94 9.73
CA TYR A 203 26.90 -5.90 9.67
C TYR A 203 25.73 -6.36 8.81
N ILE A 204 24.51 -5.96 9.18
CA ILE A 204 23.29 -6.28 8.46
C ILE A 204 23.06 -5.22 7.38
N PRO A 205 23.05 -5.56 6.08
CA PRO A 205 22.71 -4.58 5.05
C PRO A 205 21.23 -4.21 5.16
N VAL A 206 20.93 -2.92 5.25
CA VAL A 206 19.57 -2.39 5.41
C VAL A 206 19.33 -1.19 4.50
N ALA A 207 18.09 -1.08 4.03
CA ALA A 207 17.61 0.07 3.27
C ALA A 207 16.17 0.43 3.69
N PRO A 208 15.74 1.69 3.50
CA PRO A 208 14.36 2.06 3.74
C PRO A 208 13.40 1.36 2.78
N ALA A 209 12.25 0.94 3.29
CA ALA A 209 11.20 0.28 2.52
C ALA A 209 9.82 0.87 2.82
N ALA A 210 8.96 1.00 1.81
CA ALA A 210 7.57 1.37 2.00
C ALA A 210 6.90 0.37 2.96
N HIS A 211 6.21 0.87 3.99
CA HIS A 211 5.78 0.06 5.11
C HIS A 211 4.31 0.22 5.48
N TYR A 212 3.79 1.46 5.46
CA TYR A 212 2.40 1.74 5.84
C TYR A 212 1.88 3.00 5.16
N LEU A 213 0.63 2.94 4.68
CA LEU A 213 -0.08 4.12 4.19
C LEU A 213 -0.86 4.76 5.35
N CYS A 214 -0.59 6.04 5.65
CA CYS A 214 -1.32 6.78 6.67
C CYS A 214 -2.64 7.38 6.16
N GLY A 215 -2.76 7.59 4.86
CA GLY A 215 -3.95 8.01 4.15
C GLY A 215 -4.81 6.86 3.67
N GLY A 216 -5.71 7.14 2.69
CA GLY A 216 -6.60 6.15 2.10
C GLY A 216 -8.01 6.66 1.86
N ILE A 217 -8.97 5.76 1.87
CA ILE A 217 -10.40 6.07 1.76
C ILE A 217 -10.85 6.85 2.99
N LEU A 218 -11.30 8.10 2.79
CA LEU A 218 -11.79 8.91 3.90
C LEU A 218 -13.05 8.30 4.51
N VAL A 219 -13.04 8.11 5.83
CA VAL A 219 -14.16 7.55 6.57
C VAL A 219 -14.56 8.42 7.77
N ASP A 220 -15.83 8.30 8.18
CA ASP A 220 -16.33 8.86 9.43
C ASP A 220 -16.01 7.95 10.63
N LEU A 221 -16.49 8.31 11.82
CA LEU A 221 -16.29 7.54 13.05
C LEU A 221 -16.95 6.13 13.04
N ASN A 222 -17.83 5.86 12.07
CA ASN A 222 -18.44 4.55 11.86
C ASN A 222 -17.71 3.73 10.78
N GLY A 223 -16.59 4.23 10.24
CA GLY A 223 -15.93 3.60 9.11
C GLY A 223 -16.66 3.76 7.77
N GLN A 224 -17.72 4.59 7.71
CA GLN A 224 -18.49 4.82 6.49
C GLN A 224 -17.75 5.80 5.58
N SER A 225 -17.63 5.47 4.31
CA SER A 225 -17.00 6.32 3.29
C SER A 225 -17.96 7.40 2.78
N SER A 226 -17.47 8.24 1.85
CA SER A 226 -18.33 9.20 1.14
C SER A 226 -19.31 8.55 0.14
N ILE A 227 -19.23 7.24 -0.06
CA ILE A 227 -20.17 6.45 -0.86
C ILE A 227 -21.09 5.72 0.10
N GLU A 228 -22.40 5.97 -0.02
CA GLU A 228 -23.41 5.31 0.81
C GLU A 228 -23.34 3.78 0.65
N ARG A 229 -23.53 3.01 1.73
CA ARG A 229 -23.43 1.55 1.81
C ARG A 229 -22.01 1.00 1.65
N LEU A 230 -20.98 1.87 1.58
CA LEU A 230 -19.58 1.49 1.49
C LEU A 230 -18.82 1.92 2.74
N TYR A 231 -18.19 0.96 3.39
CA TYR A 231 -17.32 1.15 4.56
C TYR A 231 -15.88 0.82 4.19
N ALA A 232 -14.94 1.41 4.91
CA ALA A 232 -13.52 1.03 4.81
C ALA A 232 -12.89 0.97 6.20
N VAL A 233 -12.07 -0.05 6.44
CA VAL A 233 -11.40 -0.28 7.72
C VAL A 233 -9.96 -0.78 7.51
N GLY A 234 -9.13 -0.60 8.52
CA GLY A 234 -7.72 -0.96 8.45
C GLY A 234 -6.93 -0.04 7.51
N GLU A 235 -5.81 -0.50 7.00
CA GLU A 235 -4.84 0.34 6.28
C GLU A 235 -5.37 1.00 5.00
N CYS A 236 -6.42 0.48 4.38
CA CYS A 236 -7.03 1.15 3.23
C CYS A 236 -7.88 2.39 3.60
N SER A 237 -8.18 2.60 4.88
CA SER A 237 -8.99 3.71 5.37
C SER A 237 -8.16 4.88 5.89
N CYS A 238 -8.63 6.10 5.67
CA CYS A 238 -8.10 7.32 6.27
C CYS A 238 -9.04 7.79 7.38
N THR A 239 -8.71 7.45 8.62
CA THR A 239 -9.45 7.88 9.82
C THR A 239 -8.95 9.21 10.38
N GLY A 240 -7.76 9.65 9.94
CA GLY A 240 -7.04 10.80 10.48
C GLY A 240 -6.19 10.49 11.72
N LEU A 241 -6.28 9.29 12.30
CA LEU A 241 -5.54 8.92 13.51
C LEU A 241 -4.02 9.05 13.35
N HIS A 242 -3.50 8.67 12.19
CA HIS A 242 -2.06 8.57 11.97
C HIS A 242 -1.39 9.88 11.55
N GLY A 243 -2.16 10.85 11.06
CA GLY A 243 -1.57 12.07 10.50
C GLY A 243 -0.53 11.75 9.43
N GLY A 244 0.62 12.39 9.47
CA GLY A 244 1.69 12.16 8.48
C GLY A 244 2.64 11.01 8.82
N ASN A 245 2.57 10.41 10.01
CA ASN A 245 3.53 9.37 10.44
C ASN A 245 2.95 8.51 11.57
N ARG A 246 2.57 7.29 11.24
CA ARG A 246 1.93 6.33 12.16
C ARG A 246 2.87 5.93 13.31
N LEU A 247 2.36 5.93 14.53
CA LEU A 247 3.02 5.30 15.67
C LEU A 247 2.93 3.77 15.58
N ALA A 248 3.98 3.10 16.01
CA ALA A 248 4.05 1.65 16.02
C ALA A 248 2.86 1.03 16.78
N SER A 249 2.32 -0.06 16.24
CA SER A 249 1.20 -0.85 16.77
C SER A 249 -0.19 -0.19 16.72
N ASN A 250 -0.30 1.13 16.52
CA ASN A 250 -1.60 1.81 16.48
C ASN A 250 -2.51 1.35 15.33
N SER A 251 -1.93 0.87 14.23
CA SER A 251 -2.71 0.35 13.10
C SER A 251 -3.58 -0.85 13.43
N LEU A 252 -3.10 -1.74 14.31
CA LEU A 252 -3.89 -2.92 14.72
C LEU A 252 -5.09 -2.51 15.59
N ILE A 253 -4.89 -1.56 16.50
CA ILE A 253 -5.95 -1.04 17.37
C ILE A 253 -6.98 -0.29 16.51
N GLU A 254 -6.55 0.56 15.60
CA GLU A 254 -7.41 1.27 14.65
C GLU A 254 -8.27 0.29 13.85
N ALA A 255 -7.66 -0.73 13.26
CA ALA A 255 -8.37 -1.72 12.46
C ALA A 255 -9.48 -2.42 13.26
N VAL A 256 -9.21 -2.81 14.49
CA VAL A 256 -10.20 -3.47 15.36
C VAL A 256 -11.32 -2.52 15.75
N VAL A 257 -10.99 -1.29 16.18
CA VAL A 257 -11.98 -0.30 16.63
C VAL A 257 -12.91 0.10 15.49
N TYR A 258 -12.37 0.38 14.30
CA TYR A 258 -13.19 0.78 13.16
C TYR A 258 -13.96 -0.40 12.54
N ALA A 259 -13.43 -1.62 12.61
CA ALA A 259 -14.19 -2.82 12.20
C ALA A 259 -15.40 -3.03 13.10
N ASP A 260 -15.26 -2.88 14.42
CA ASP A 260 -16.36 -2.96 15.37
C ASP A 260 -17.39 -1.84 15.16
N ALA A 261 -16.92 -0.60 14.95
CA ALA A 261 -17.79 0.54 14.67
C ALA A 261 -18.58 0.36 13.37
N ALA A 262 -17.92 -0.08 12.29
CA ALA A 262 -18.53 -0.36 11.00
C ALA A 262 -19.58 -1.48 11.10
N ALA A 263 -19.28 -2.56 11.81
CA ALA A 263 -20.22 -3.65 12.04
C ALA A 263 -21.45 -3.18 12.80
N LYS A 264 -21.29 -2.43 13.88
CA LYS A 264 -22.41 -1.88 14.67
C LYS A 264 -23.26 -0.89 13.89
N HIS A 265 -22.65 -0.07 13.04
CA HIS A 265 -23.40 0.88 12.22
C HIS A 265 -24.12 0.17 11.08
N SER A 266 -23.46 -0.71 10.36
CA SER A 266 -24.08 -1.46 9.24
C SER A 266 -25.26 -2.30 9.68
N LEU A 267 -25.22 -2.93 10.86
CA LEU A 267 -26.34 -3.68 11.44
C LEU A 267 -27.59 -2.81 11.65
N ARG A 268 -27.42 -1.52 11.96
CA ARG A 268 -28.58 -0.60 12.16
C ARG A 268 -29.26 -0.17 10.87
N VAL A 269 -28.53 -0.21 9.75
CA VAL A 269 -29.02 0.34 8.48
C VAL A 269 -29.26 -0.72 7.40
N VAL A 270 -28.71 -1.91 7.53
CA VAL A 270 -28.73 -2.95 6.47
C VAL A 270 -30.14 -3.37 6.04
N ASP A 271 -31.11 -3.37 6.96
CA ASP A 271 -32.50 -3.73 6.67
C ASP A 271 -33.26 -2.63 5.89
N GLN A 272 -32.73 -1.42 5.86
CA GLN A 272 -33.28 -0.31 5.07
C GLN A 272 -32.90 -0.43 3.59
N TYR A 273 -31.97 -1.31 3.23
CA TYR A 273 -31.43 -1.47 1.89
C TYR A 273 -31.97 -2.73 1.21
N ALA A 274 -32.30 -2.59 -0.06
CA ALA A 274 -32.59 -3.72 -0.96
C ALA A 274 -31.39 -3.95 -1.90
N TYR A 275 -31.30 -5.16 -2.45
CA TYR A 275 -30.42 -5.44 -3.58
C TYR A 275 -30.88 -4.66 -4.81
N ASN A 276 -29.94 -4.24 -5.64
CA ASN A 276 -30.26 -3.61 -6.92
C ASN A 276 -29.99 -4.60 -8.06
N GLU A 277 -31.01 -5.36 -8.40
CA GLU A 277 -30.95 -6.39 -9.45
C GLU A 277 -30.86 -5.82 -10.88
N ALA A 278 -30.99 -4.49 -11.06
CA ALA A 278 -30.82 -3.83 -12.33
C ALA A 278 -29.35 -3.62 -12.73
N ILE A 279 -28.39 -3.89 -11.82
CA ILE A 279 -26.97 -3.87 -12.14
C ILE A 279 -26.69 -4.90 -13.24
N PRO A 280 -26.08 -4.49 -14.38
CA PRO A 280 -25.77 -5.42 -15.45
C PRO A 280 -24.68 -6.41 -15.06
N GLU A 281 -24.63 -7.54 -15.73
CA GLU A 281 -23.48 -8.43 -15.68
C GLU A 281 -22.26 -7.74 -16.32
N TRP A 282 -21.08 -8.26 -16.00
CA TRP A 282 -19.84 -7.80 -16.65
C TRP A 282 -19.90 -8.01 -18.15
N ASN A 283 -19.58 -6.96 -18.91
CA ASN A 283 -19.53 -7.04 -20.37
C ASN A 283 -18.06 -7.05 -20.82
N ASP A 284 -17.65 -8.15 -21.42
CA ASP A 284 -16.33 -8.34 -22.02
C ASP A 284 -16.40 -8.42 -23.55
N GLU A 285 -17.53 -8.07 -24.16
CA GLU A 285 -17.71 -8.08 -25.61
C GLU A 285 -16.68 -7.17 -26.31
N GLY A 286 -16.03 -7.73 -27.31
CA GLY A 286 -14.99 -7.02 -28.08
C GLY A 286 -13.61 -7.02 -27.43
N THR A 287 -13.45 -7.59 -26.21
CA THR A 287 -12.13 -7.73 -25.59
C THR A 287 -11.39 -8.99 -26.08
N ARG A 288 -10.08 -8.98 -25.93
CA ARG A 288 -9.19 -10.11 -26.31
C ARG A 288 -8.17 -10.34 -25.21
N SER A 289 -7.67 -11.56 -25.12
CA SER A 289 -6.50 -11.82 -24.26
C SER A 289 -5.31 -10.97 -24.70
N PRO A 290 -4.55 -10.38 -23.77
CA PRO A 290 -3.35 -9.63 -24.13
C PRO A 290 -2.38 -10.52 -24.92
N GLU A 291 -1.97 -10.05 -26.10
CA GLU A 291 -0.98 -10.78 -26.92
C GLU A 291 0.42 -10.75 -26.29
N GLU A 292 0.72 -9.67 -25.54
CA GLU A 292 2.03 -9.43 -24.93
C GLU A 292 1.91 -9.06 -23.44
N MET A 293 2.06 -10.06 -22.59
CA MET A 293 2.10 -9.84 -21.12
C MET A 293 3.29 -8.95 -20.67
N VAL A 294 4.31 -8.84 -21.51
CA VAL A 294 5.48 -7.97 -21.24
C VAL A 294 5.06 -6.50 -21.08
N LEU A 295 4.03 -6.04 -21.76
CA LEU A 295 3.54 -4.66 -21.63
C LEU A 295 3.05 -4.38 -20.23
N ILE A 296 2.32 -5.32 -19.61
CA ILE A 296 1.82 -5.19 -18.25
C ILE A 296 2.98 -5.26 -17.25
N THR A 297 3.81 -6.29 -17.36
CA THR A 297 4.91 -6.53 -16.39
C THR A 297 5.98 -5.46 -16.45
N GLN A 298 6.27 -4.89 -17.63
CA GLN A 298 7.20 -3.78 -17.79
C GLN A 298 6.62 -2.50 -17.20
N SER A 299 5.37 -2.15 -17.50
CA SER A 299 4.71 -0.98 -16.92
C SER A 299 4.65 -1.04 -15.39
N MET A 300 4.39 -2.21 -14.78
CA MET A 300 4.47 -2.38 -13.33
C MET A 300 5.86 -2.04 -12.78
N LYS A 301 6.93 -2.50 -13.43
CA LYS A 301 8.32 -2.18 -13.03
C LYS A 301 8.62 -0.70 -13.17
N GLU A 302 8.13 -0.07 -14.23
CA GLU A 302 8.30 1.38 -14.45
C GLU A 302 7.57 2.20 -13.37
N VAL A 303 6.34 1.86 -13.03
CA VAL A 303 5.62 2.48 -11.90
C VAL A 303 6.43 2.33 -10.61
N ASN A 304 6.91 1.14 -10.28
CA ASN A 304 7.73 0.90 -9.10
C ASN A 304 9.01 1.77 -9.10
N GLN A 305 9.67 1.89 -10.24
CA GLN A 305 10.89 2.68 -10.38
C GLN A 305 10.61 4.18 -10.26
N ILE A 306 9.57 4.67 -10.92
CA ILE A 306 9.14 6.08 -10.87
C ILE A 306 8.79 6.47 -9.43
N MET A 307 7.96 5.67 -8.76
CA MET A 307 7.52 5.95 -7.41
C MET A 307 8.69 5.94 -6.41
N SER A 308 9.58 4.95 -6.51
CA SER A 308 10.74 4.87 -5.61
C SER A 308 11.76 5.99 -5.84
N THR A 309 11.99 6.39 -7.10
CA THR A 309 13.03 7.38 -7.44
C THR A 309 12.55 8.81 -7.24
N TYR A 310 11.30 9.11 -7.64
CA TYR A 310 10.81 10.49 -7.69
C TYR A 310 9.79 10.82 -6.60
N VAL A 311 9.04 9.82 -6.10
CA VAL A 311 7.95 10.00 -5.13
C VAL A 311 8.24 9.23 -3.82
N GLY A 312 9.52 8.99 -3.53
CA GLY A 312 10.00 8.29 -2.35
C GLY A 312 9.99 9.16 -1.08
N ILE A 313 11.01 8.97 -0.23
CA ILE A 313 11.12 9.61 1.09
C ILE A 313 11.36 11.13 0.96
N VAL A 314 12.37 11.53 0.19
CA VAL A 314 12.67 12.95 -0.07
C VAL A 314 12.16 13.32 -1.46
N ARG A 315 11.26 14.29 -1.51
CA ARG A 315 10.56 14.75 -2.71
C ARG A 315 10.96 16.18 -3.05
N SER A 316 10.88 16.55 -4.32
CA SER A 316 11.03 17.93 -4.79
C SER A 316 10.10 18.19 -5.97
N ASP A 317 9.74 19.44 -6.20
CA ASP A 317 8.84 19.82 -7.30
C ASP A 317 9.33 19.29 -8.66
N LEU A 318 10.65 19.34 -8.90
CA LEU A 318 11.26 18.81 -10.13
C LEU A 318 11.05 17.29 -10.27
N ARG A 319 11.25 16.53 -9.17
CA ARG A 319 11.06 15.07 -9.19
C ARG A 319 9.60 14.71 -9.35
N LEU A 320 8.71 15.37 -8.62
CA LEU A 320 7.26 15.15 -8.71
C LEU A 320 6.74 15.47 -10.13
N LYS A 321 7.19 16.57 -10.74
CA LYS A 321 6.83 16.88 -12.14
C LYS A 321 7.30 15.79 -13.10
N ARG A 322 8.53 15.28 -12.93
CA ARG A 322 9.02 14.16 -13.76
C ARG A 322 8.23 12.87 -13.56
N ALA A 323 7.79 12.59 -12.34
CA ALA A 323 6.91 11.46 -12.06
C ALA A 323 5.57 11.63 -12.76
N TRP A 324 4.98 12.83 -12.67
CA TRP A 324 3.73 13.16 -13.36
C TRP A 324 3.79 12.85 -14.84
N ASP A 325 4.76 13.43 -15.55
CA ASP A 325 4.86 13.31 -17.00
C ASP A 325 5.02 11.83 -17.45
N ARG A 326 5.62 10.98 -16.63
CA ARG A 326 5.80 9.55 -16.93
C ARG A 326 4.59 8.71 -16.57
N LEU A 327 3.99 8.96 -15.40
CA LEU A 327 2.81 8.22 -14.97
C LEU A 327 1.60 8.53 -15.86
N ASP A 328 1.51 9.74 -16.41
CA ASP A 328 0.45 10.12 -17.34
C ASP A 328 0.48 9.26 -18.62
N ILE A 329 1.66 9.03 -19.19
CA ILE A 329 1.83 8.13 -20.34
C ILE A 329 1.41 6.70 -19.98
N ILE A 330 1.90 6.18 -18.85
CA ILE A 330 1.58 4.81 -18.41
C ILE A 330 0.08 4.69 -18.12
N TYR A 331 -0.56 5.76 -17.61
CA TYR A 331 -2.00 5.79 -17.36
C TYR A 331 -2.79 5.62 -18.67
N GLU A 332 -2.50 6.41 -19.69
CA GLU A 332 -3.19 6.35 -20.99
C GLU A 332 -2.99 4.97 -21.66
N GLU A 333 -1.77 4.45 -21.65
CA GLU A 333 -1.46 3.12 -22.18
C GLU A 333 -2.22 2.02 -21.41
N THR A 334 -2.25 2.11 -20.09
CA THR A 334 -2.92 1.13 -19.20
C THR A 334 -4.44 1.16 -19.41
N GLU A 335 -5.07 2.34 -19.45
CA GLU A 335 -6.51 2.46 -19.71
C GLU A 335 -6.89 1.97 -21.11
N SER A 336 -6.06 2.27 -22.10
CA SER A 336 -6.24 1.75 -23.47
C SER A 336 -6.13 0.22 -23.50
N LEU A 337 -5.14 -0.34 -22.81
CA LEU A 337 -4.92 -1.79 -22.76
C LEU A 337 -6.08 -2.47 -21.99
N PHE A 338 -6.49 -1.92 -20.85
CA PHE A 338 -7.59 -2.45 -20.04
C PHE A 338 -8.90 -2.53 -20.84
N LYS A 339 -9.26 -1.48 -21.57
CA LYS A 339 -10.51 -1.43 -22.36
C LYS A 339 -10.60 -2.49 -23.46
N ARG A 340 -9.48 -2.93 -24.01
CA ARG A 340 -9.44 -3.90 -25.11
C ARG A 340 -9.05 -5.31 -24.67
N SER A 341 -8.69 -5.49 -23.41
CA SER A 341 -8.26 -6.77 -22.87
C SER A 341 -9.34 -7.43 -22.03
N VAL A 342 -9.41 -8.76 -22.10
CA VAL A 342 -10.13 -9.54 -21.10
C VAL A 342 -9.56 -9.21 -19.71
N ALA A 343 -10.44 -9.04 -18.74
CA ALA A 343 -10.00 -8.72 -17.37
C ALA A 343 -9.10 -9.84 -16.85
N SER A 344 -7.92 -9.47 -16.39
CA SER A 344 -7.02 -10.32 -15.65
C SER A 344 -6.55 -9.62 -14.38
N ARG A 345 -6.07 -10.39 -13.43
CA ARG A 345 -5.53 -9.83 -12.19
C ARG A 345 -4.41 -8.82 -12.46
N GLU A 346 -3.50 -9.17 -13.35
CA GLU A 346 -2.30 -8.38 -13.63
C GLU A 346 -2.63 -7.01 -14.22
N ILE A 347 -3.57 -6.94 -15.20
CA ILE A 347 -3.97 -5.65 -15.78
C ILE A 347 -4.76 -4.81 -14.79
N CYS A 348 -5.59 -5.44 -13.95
CA CYS A 348 -6.31 -4.75 -12.89
C CYS A 348 -5.38 -4.18 -11.80
N GLU A 349 -4.40 -4.99 -11.34
CA GLU A 349 -3.37 -4.53 -10.39
C GLU A 349 -2.53 -3.38 -10.98
N LEU A 350 -2.09 -3.46 -12.24
CA LEU A 350 -1.39 -2.37 -12.91
C LEU A 350 -2.24 -1.09 -12.92
N ARG A 351 -3.50 -1.19 -13.34
CA ARG A 351 -4.45 -0.07 -13.35
C ARG A 351 -4.60 0.57 -11.97
N ASN A 352 -4.71 -0.24 -10.92
CA ASN A 352 -4.81 0.21 -9.56
C ASN A 352 -3.51 0.89 -9.09
N MET A 353 -2.35 0.30 -9.35
CA MET A 353 -1.04 0.88 -9.00
C MET A 353 -0.81 2.24 -9.67
N VAL A 354 -1.20 2.40 -10.92
CA VAL A 354 -1.09 3.69 -11.64
C VAL A 354 -2.00 4.74 -11.01
N ASN A 355 -3.27 4.40 -10.69
CA ASN A 355 -4.20 5.30 -10.01
C ASN A 355 -3.67 5.73 -8.63
N VAL A 356 -3.16 4.78 -7.84
CA VAL A 356 -2.60 5.05 -6.51
C VAL A 356 -1.33 5.90 -6.61
N GLY A 357 -0.44 5.58 -7.54
CA GLY A 357 0.77 6.36 -7.80
C GLY A 357 0.43 7.82 -8.16
N TYR A 358 -0.55 8.02 -9.01
CA TYR A 358 -1.09 9.34 -9.36
C TYR A 358 -1.60 10.08 -8.11
N LEU A 359 -2.39 9.42 -7.26
CA LEU A 359 -2.94 10.05 -6.05
C LEU A 359 -1.86 10.47 -5.06
N ILE A 360 -0.89 9.60 -4.79
CA ILE A 360 0.24 9.89 -3.92
C ILE A 360 1.02 11.10 -4.43
N MET A 361 1.36 11.07 -5.71
CA MET A 361 2.13 12.13 -6.36
C MET A 361 1.38 13.46 -6.36
N ARG A 362 0.11 13.46 -6.77
CA ARG A 362 -0.71 14.68 -6.87
C ARG A 362 -0.87 15.35 -5.51
N GLN A 363 -1.23 14.59 -4.46
CA GLN A 363 -1.38 15.15 -3.12
C GLN A 363 -0.03 15.62 -2.55
N ALA A 364 1.07 14.95 -2.91
CA ALA A 364 2.42 15.44 -2.59
C ALA A 364 2.75 16.77 -3.28
N MET A 365 2.31 17.00 -4.52
CA MET A 365 2.51 18.28 -5.23
C MET A 365 1.70 19.43 -4.62
N GLU A 366 0.52 19.15 -4.10
CA GLU A 366 -0.35 20.13 -3.46
C GLU A 366 0.17 20.55 -2.07
N ARG A 367 0.90 19.67 -1.39
CA ARG A 367 1.48 19.96 -0.07
C ARG A 367 2.72 20.85 -0.17
N LYS A 368 2.70 21.98 0.54
CA LYS A 368 3.80 22.97 0.54
C LYS A 368 4.70 22.88 1.78
N GLU A 369 4.43 21.97 2.68
CA GLU A 369 5.26 21.71 3.86
C GLU A 369 5.84 20.28 3.83
N SER A 370 7.02 20.09 4.43
CA SER A 370 7.60 18.75 4.63
C SER A 370 6.94 18.07 5.83
N ARG A 371 6.33 16.91 5.61
CA ARG A 371 5.65 16.10 6.64
C ARG A 371 5.85 14.61 6.36
N GLY A 372 5.81 13.83 7.44
CA GLY A 372 5.84 12.36 7.36
C GLY A 372 7.19 11.71 7.18
#